data_6bd632d8f5e7e56b6357293230297f56
#
_entry.id   6bd632d8f5e7e56b6357293230297f56
#
_cell.length_a   1.000
_cell.length_b   1.000
_cell.length_c   1.000
_cell.angle_alpha   90.00
_cell.angle_beta   90.00
_cell.angle_gamma   90.00
#
_symmetry.space_group_name_H-M   'P 1'
#
loop_
_entity.id
_entity.type
_entity.pdbx_description
1 polymer ?
#
loop_
_entity_poly.entity_id
_entity_poly.type
_entity_poly.pdbx_seq_one_letter_code
_entity_poly.pdbx_strand_id
1 'polypeptide(L)'
;IDKVATEAGVTKGALFHHFPNKKTLIGAVFDRELAMLDKLLDDLLDKDTGDYGRFTRAYIHATFFACIDDRLSSALTFSLCARPELVERWDVWMAGRMVKHQKTDNSLQLEVVRMAADGIWFTHLLHGGKLTAKKDLHALKQQLLEMTHAT
;
A
#
# COMPACT_ATOMS: atom_id res chain seq x y z
N ILE A 1 20.00 13.65 3.30
CA ILE A 1 19.93 13.65 4.78
C ILE A 1 19.90 15.08 5.30
N ASP A 2 20.78 15.99 4.84
CA ASP A 2 20.84 17.38 5.32
C ASP A 2 19.49 18.09 5.12
N LYS A 3 18.90 17.98 3.94
CA LYS A 3 17.57 18.54 3.64
C LYS A 3 16.48 17.96 4.54
N VAL A 4 16.55 16.65 4.82
CA VAL A 4 15.57 15.99 5.72
C VAL A 4 15.70 16.51 7.14
N ALA A 5 16.92 16.68 7.65
CA ALA A 5 17.15 17.24 8.99
C ALA A 5 16.61 18.68 9.08
N THR A 6 16.89 19.50 8.07
CA THR A 6 16.40 20.89 7.99
C THR A 6 14.88 20.95 7.99
N GLU A 7 14.22 20.18 7.14
CA GLU A 7 12.75 20.13 7.04
C GLU A 7 12.09 19.60 8.32
N ALA A 8 12.76 18.67 9.02
CA ALA A 8 12.30 18.12 10.30
C ALA A 8 12.62 19.04 11.50
N GLY A 9 13.33 20.15 11.31
CA GLY A 9 13.71 21.05 12.39
C GLY A 9 14.72 20.46 13.40
N VAL A 10 15.52 19.46 12.97
CA VAL A 10 16.49 18.78 13.83
C VAL A 10 17.91 18.95 13.29
N THR A 11 18.92 18.74 14.15
CA THR A 11 20.31 18.74 13.69
C THR A 11 20.64 17.44 12.93
N LYS A 12 21.59 17.52 12.02
CA LYS A 12 22.13 16.33 11.32
C LYS A 12 22.62 15.27 12.30
N GLY A 13 23.28 15.67 13.40
CA GLY A 13 23.73 14.75 14.44
C GLY A 13 22.59 14.04 15.16
N ALA A 14 21.51 14.75 15.48
CA ALA A 14 20.31 14.15 16.06
C ALA A 14 19.67 13.14 15.10
N LEU A 15 19.57 13.47 13.81
CA LEU A 15 19.05 12.55 12.80
C LEU A 15 19.90 11.27 12.70
N PHE A 16 21.24 11.39 12.69
CA PHE A 16 22.16 10.25 12.64
C PHE A 16 22.15 9.40 13.92
N HIS A 17 21.83 10.00 15.05
CA HIS A 17 21.66 9.25 16.30
C HIS A 17 20.49 8.27 16.21
N HIS A 18 19.37 8.68 15.59
CA HIS A 18 18.20 7.82 15.39
C HIS A 18 18.32 6.94 14.14
N PHE A 19 18.91 7.43 13.08
CA PHE A 19 19.04 6.75 11.79
C PHE A 19 20.50 6.77 11.31
N PRO A 20 21.33 5.77 11.71
CA PRO A 20 22.77 5.74 11.43
C PRO A 20 23.13 5.88 9.95
N ASN A 21 22.20 5.57 9.04
CA ASN A 21 22.39 5.67 7.60
C ASN A 21 21.06 5.87 6.86
N LYS A 22 21.17 6.20 5.55
CA LYS A 22 20.00 6.44 4.68
C LYS A 22 19.09 5.21 4.56
N LYS A 23 19.66 4.00 4.58
CA LYS A 23 18.90 2.74 4.49
C LYS A 23 17.96 2.58 5.69
N THR A 24 18.47 2.82 6.89
CA THR A 24 17.70 2.75 8.14
C THR A 24 16.56 3.77 8.16
N LEU A 25 16.85 5.01 7.71
CA LEU A 25 15.81 6.05 7.61
C LEU A 25 14.69 5.66 6.63
N ILE A 26 15.05 5.20 5.43
CA ILE A 26 14.08 4.79 4.42
C ILE A 26 13.24 3.60 4.94
N GLY A 27 13.89 2.63 5.59
CA GLY A 27 13.18 1.50 6.22
C GLY A 27 12.16 1.96 7.26
N ALA A 28 12.53 2.90 8.13
CA ALA A 28 11.62 3.44 9.15
C ALA A 28 10.44 4.23 8.53
N VAL A 29 10.68 4.98 7.45
CA VAL A 29 9.60 5.64 6.71
C VAL A 29 8.66 4.59 6.11
N PHE A 30 9.19 3.54 5.51
CA PHE A 30 8.40 2.47 4.94
C PHE A 30 7.57 1.72 6.01
N ASP A 31 8.16 1.40 7.15
CA ASP A 31 7.44 0.76 8.28
C ASP A 31 6.29 1.62 8.79
N ARG A 32 6.49 2.96 8.82
CA ARG A 32 5.42 3.90 9.17
C ARG A 32 4.28 3.87 8.16
N GLU A 33 4.58 3.83 6.86
CA GLU A 33 3.56 3.74 5.82
C GLU A 33 2.79 2.42 5.90
N LEU A 34 3.46 1.29 6.18
CA LEU A 34 2.80 0.02 6.44
C LEU A 34 1.88 0.08 7.66
N ALA A 35 2.30 0.74 8.74
CA ALA A 35 1.45 0.91 9.92
C ALA A 35 0.22 1.79 9.65
N MET A 36 0.34 2.80 8.79
CA MET A 36 -0.79 3.63 8.36
C MET A 36 -1.75 2.82 7.48
N LEU A 37 -1.21 1.99 6.58
CA LEU A 37 -1.99 1.08 5.74
C LEU A 37 -2.72 0.04 6.60
N ASP A 38 -2.06 -0.52 7.62
CA ASP A 38 -2.67 -1.44 8.58
C ASP A 38 -3.91 -0.83 9.24
N LYS A 39 -3.76 0.39 9.75
CA LYS A 39 -4.87 1.09 10.40
C LYS A 39 -6.03 1.33 9.43
N LEU A 40 -5.74 1.79 8.21
CA LEU A 40 -6.77 2.00 7.18
C LEU A 40 -7.51 0.70 6.84
N LEU A 41 -6.77 -0.40 6.68
CA LEU A 41 -7.34 -1.70 6.39
C LEU A 41 -8.21 -2.22 7.54
N ASP A 42 -7.76 -2.06 8.79
CA ASP A 42 -8.52 -2.48 9.97
C ASP A 42 -9.82 -1.66 10.08
N ASP A 43 -9.77 -0.33 9.87
CA ASP A 43 -10.96 0.54 9.84
C ASP A 43 -11.97 0.17 8.73
N LEU A 44 -11.49 -0.35 7.60
CA LEU A 44 -12.32 -0.82 6.49
C LEU A 44 -12.90 -2.21 6.77
N LEU A 45 -12.11 -3.09 7.36
CA LEU A 45 -12.52 -4.44 7.75
C LEU A 45 -13.60 -4.43 8.82
N ASP A 46 -13.56 -3.49 9.75
CA ASP A 46 -14.58 -3.35 10.80
C ASP A 46 -15.97 -2.99 10.24
N LYS A 47 -16.00 -2.41 9.05
CA LYS A 47 -17.24 -2.01 8.35
C LYS A 47 -17.77 -3.08 7.41
N ASP A 48 -16.97 -4.09 7.07
CA ASP A 48 -17.32 -5.16 6.14
C ASP A 48 -17.68 -6.44 6.91
N THR A 49 -18.93 -6.85 6.85
CA THR A 49 -19.47 -8.04 7.52
C THR A 49 -19.48 -9.29 6.64
N GLY A 50 -18.96 -9.21 5.42
CA GLY A 50 -18.96 -10.32 4.46
C GLY A 50 -18.00 -11.46 4.86
N ASP A 51 -18.39 -12.70 4.60
CA ASP A 51 -17.59 -13.88 4.93
C ASP A 51 -16.58 -14.27 3.84
N TYR A 52 -16.64 -13.68 2.64
CA TYR A 52 -15.75 -13.96 1.51
C TYR A 52 -15.23 -12.67 0.91
N GLY A 53 -13.92 -12.61 0.63
CA GLY A 53 -13.26 -11.50 -0.03
C GLY A 53 -13.14 -10.21 0.80
N ARG A 54 -13.35 -10.29 2.10
CA ARG A 54 -13.42 -9.15 3.02
C ARG A 54 -12.10 -8.36 3.05
N PHE A 55 -10.98 -9.03 3.21
CA PHE A 55 -9.66 -8.38 3.18
C PHE A 55 -9.36 -7.83 1.79
N THR A 56 -9.68 -8.56 0.73
CA THR A 56 -9.46 -8.13 -0.65
C THR A 56 -10.26 -6.86 -0.97
N ARG A 57 -11.52 -6.73 -0.50
CA ARG A 57 -12.30 -5.49 -0.65
C ARG A 57 -11.66 -4.33 0.09
N ALA A 58 -11.25 -4.53 1.34
CA ALA A 58 -10.54 -3.51 2.10
C ALA A 58 -9.24 -3.08 1.39
N TYR A 59 -8.49 -4.03 0.85
CA TYR A 59 -7.27 -3.80 0.10
C TYR A 59 -7.51 -2.98 -1.18
N ILE A 60 -8.54 -3.31 -1.97
CA ILE A 60 -8.95 -2.51 -3.14
C ILE A 60 -9.25 -1.06 -2.71
N HIS A 61 -10.05 -0.89 -1.65
CA HIS A 61 -10.39 0.45 -1.16
C HIS A 61 -9.17 1.26 -0.77
N ALA A 62 -8.22 0.66 -0.04
CA ALA A 62 -6.98 1.30 0.39
C ALA A 62 -6.06 1.66 -0.81
N THR A 63 -5.92 0.74 -1.77
CA THR A 63 -5.10 0.93 -2.98
C THR A 63 -5.65 2.08 -3.84
N PHE A 64 -6.97 2.13 -4.05
CA PHE A 64 -7.59 3.22 -4.81
C PHE A 64 -7.63 4.55 -4.04
N PHE A 65 -7.66 4.51 -2.71
CA PHE A 65 -7.48 5.72 -1.91
C PHE A 65 -6.10 6.32 -2.11
N ALA A 66 -5.05 5.48 -2.13
CA ALA A 66 -3.69 5.90 -2.42
C ALA A 66 -3.52 6.51 -3.82
N CYS A 67 -4.30 6.08 -4.83
CA CYS A 67 -4.33 6.70 -6.16
C CYS A 67 -4.85 8.15 -6.14
N ILE A 68 -5.71 8.50 -5.20
CA ILE A 68 -6.38 9.80 -5.13
C ILE A 68 -5.61 10.79 -4.23
N ASP A 69 -5.01 10.29 -3.16
CA ASP A 69 -4.46 11.11 -2.07
C ASP A 69 -2.96 11.43 -2.23
N ASP A 70 -2.29 10.98 -3.29
CA ASP A 70 -0.87 11.25 -3.65
C ASP A 70 0.14 11.24 -2.47
N ARG A 71 -0.27 10.71 -1.30
CA ARG A 71 0.53 10.71 -0.05
C ARG A 71 1.68 9.72 -0.08
N LEU A 72 1.54 8.63 -0.82
CA LEU A 72 2.67 7.74 -1.13
C LEU A 72 3.38 8.34 -2.34
N SER A 73 4.37 9.16 -2.07
CA SER A 73 5.15 9.75 -3.15
C SER A 73 5.63 8.66 -4.09
N SER A 74 5.44 8.86 -5.38
CA SER A 74 5.99 8.03 -6.47
C SER A 74 7.46 7.61 -6.19
N ALA A 75 8.23 8.47 -5.52
CA ALA A 75 9.60 8.21 -5.11
C ALA A 75 9.73 7.06 -4.10
N LEU A 76 8.79 6.89 -3.15
CA LEU A 76 8.84 5.78 -2.19
C LEU A 76 8.52 4.46 -2.88
N THR A 77 7.53 4.46 -3.78
CA THR A 77 7.16 3.28 -4.57
C THR A 77 8.26 2.83 -5.52
N PHE A 78 8.88 3.75 -6.26
CA PHE A 78 10.05 3.42 -7.07
C PHE A 78 11.23 2.96 -6.21
N SER A 79 11.37 3.47 -4.97
CA SER A 79 12.35 2.98 -4.01
C SER A 79 12.08 1.54 -3.58
N LEU A 80 10.81 1.13 -3.50
CA LEU A 80 10.39 -0.24 -3.20
C LEU A 80 10.89 -1.19 -4.29
N CYS A 81 10.58 -0.91 -5.56
CA CYS A 81 11.04 -1.72 -6.70
C CYS A 81 12.57 -1.81 -6.82
N ALA A 82 13.30 -0.81 -6.35
CA ALA A 82 14.77 -0.75 -6.43
C ALA A 82 15.50 -1.33 -5.21
N ARG A 83 14.78 -1.79 -4.16
CA ARG A 83 15.36 -2.17 -2.86
C ARG A 83 14.82 -3.49 -2.36
N PRO A 84 15.57 -4.59 -2.52
CA PRO A 84 15.15 -5.93 -2.08
C PRO A 84 14.71 -5.97 -0.60
N GLU A 85 15.36 -5.20 0.27
CA GLU A 85 15.00 -5.14 1.70
C GLU A 85 13.63 -4.52 1.99
N LEU A 86 13.10 -3.67 1.11
CA LEU A 86 11.74 -3.15 1.25
C LEU A 86 10.72 -4.12 0.67
N VAL A 87 11.07 -4.81 -0.41
CA VAL A 87 10.25 -5.90 -0.96
C VAL A 87 10.06 -7.00 0.09
N GLU A 88 11.14 -7.43 0.75
CA GLU A 88 11.06 -8.42 1.83
C GLU A 88 10.12 -7.98 2.96
N ARG A 89 10.17 -6.71 3.38
CA ARG A 89 9.25 -6.17 4.40
C ARG A 89 7.79 -6.19 3.94
N TRP A 90 7.56 -5.84 2.69
CA TRP A 90 6.24 -5.92 2.07
C TRP A 90 5.72 -7.37 2.05
N ASP A 91 6.55 -8.31 1.61
CA ASP A 91 6.20 -9.73 1.52
C ASP A 91 5.85 -10.31 2.89
N VAL A 92 6.67 -10.01 3.91
CA VAL A 92 6.41 -10.41 5.31
C VAL A 92 5.10 -9.82 5.82
N TRP A 93 4.86 -8.54 5.56
CA TRP A 93 3.63 -7.88 5.95
C TRP A 93 2.40 -8.48 5.26
N MET A 94 2.44 -8.66 3.94
CA MET A 94 1.34 -9.25 3.17
C MET A 94 1.08 -10.70 3.59
N ALA A 95 2.12 -11.51 3.79
CA ALA A 95 1.98 -12.88 4.28
C ALA A 95 1.29 -12.92 5.65
N GLY A 96 1.64 -12.02 6.56
CA GLY A 96 0.99 -11.89 7.87
C GLY A 96 -0.51 -11.56 7.75
N ARG A 97 -0.87 -10.65 6.84
CA ARG A 97 -2.28 -10.33 6.54
C ARG A 97 -3.02 -11.53 5.93
N MET A 98 -2.40 -12.25 5.01
CA MET A 98 -3.00 -13.43 4.38
C MET A 98 -3.22 -14.57 5.38
N VAL A 99 -2.32 -14.80 6.32
CA VAL A 99 -2.54 -15.76 7.42
C VAL A 99 -3.74 -15.36 8.27
N LYS A 100 -3.85 -14.07 8.64
CA LYS A 100 -4.98 -13.54 9.43
C LYS A 100 -6.33 -13.71 8.73
N HIS A 101 -6.35 -13.55 7.40
CA HIS A 101 -7.58 -13.59 6.58
C HIS A 101 -7.72 -14.86 5.75
N GLN A 102 -6.99 -15.94 6.07
CA GLN A 102 -6.96 -17.17 5.30
C GLN A 102 -8.35 -17.79 5.06
N LYS A 103 -9.26 -17.66 6.02
CA LYS A 103 -10.60 -18.26 5.91
C LYS A 103 -11.49 -17.54 4.88
N THR A 104 -11.27 -16.27 4.65
CA THR A 104 -12.13 -15.42 3.81
C THR A 104 -11.50 -15.03 2.48
N ASP A 105 -10.16 -15.10 2.36
CA ASP A 105 -9.41 -14.48 1.27
C ASP A 105 -8.36 -15.38 0.58
N ASN A 106 -8.41 -16.71 0.79
CA ASN A 106 -7.40 -17.65 0.28
C ASN A 106 -7.69 -18.19 -1.13
N SER A 107 -8.63 -17.63 -1.89
CA SER A 107 -8.89 -18.09 -3.24
C SER A 107 -7.95 -17.45 -4.27
N LEU A 108 -7.61 -18.21 -5.32
CA LEU A 108 -6.80 -17.71 -6.44
C LEU A 108 -7.46 -16.51 -7.13
N GLN A 109 -8.80 -16.49 -7.22
CA GLN A 109 -9.55 -15.37 -7.76
C GLN A 109 -9.25 -14.08 -7.00
N LEU A 110 -9.30 -14.12 -5.66
CA LEU A 110 -9.05 -12.96 -4.82
C LEU A 110 -7.57 -12.52 -4.87
N GLU A 111 -6.65 -13.45 -5.04
CA GLU A 111 -5.24 -13.14 -5.28
C GLU A 111 -5.06 -12.37 -6.59
N VAL A 112 -5.66 -12.85 -7.69
CA VAL A 112 -5.64 -12.16 -8.99
C VAL A 112 -6.24 -10.76 -8.88
N VAL A 113 -7.32 -10.59 -8.13
CA VAL A 113 -7.95 -9.29 -7.90
C VAL A 113 -7.02 -8.32 -7.15
N ARG A 114 -6.29 -8.79 -6.12
CA ARG A 114 -5.29 -7.96 -5.43
C ARG A 114 -4.15 -7.54 -6.36
N MET A 115 -3.62 -8.49 -7.14
CA MET A 115 -2.59 -8.19 -8.15
C MET A 115 -3.07 -7.19 -9.20
N ALA A 116 -4.34 -7.28 -9.62
CA ALA A 116 -4.92 -6.32 -10.54
C ALA A 116 -5.04 -4.91 -9.92
N ALA A 117 -5.40 -4.82 -8.65
CA ALA A 117 -5.42 -3.54 -7.93
C ALA A 117 -4.03 -2.91 -7.85
N ASP A 118 -2.99 -3.70 -7.54
CA ASP A 118 -1.59 -3.25 -7.53
C ASP A 118 -1.13 -2.80 -8.92
N GLY A 119 -1.51 -3.52 -9.98
CA GLY A 119 -1.21 -3.16 -11.37
C GLY A 119 -1.84 -1.82 -11.77
N ILE A 120 -3.08 -1.55 -11.37
CA ILE A 120 -3.76 -0.27 -11.62
C ILE A 120 -3.04 0.86 -10.87
N TRP A 121 -2.76 0.66 -9.59
CA TRP A 121 -2.03 1.62 -8.77
C TRP A 121 -0.64 1.94 -9.34
N PHE A 122 0.14 0.91 -9.70
CA PHE A 122 1.45 1.07 -10.31
C PHE A 122 1.39 1.83 -11.63
N THR A 123 0.42 1.49 -12.49
CA THR A 123 0.18 2.19 -13.75
C THR A 123 -0.15 3.67 -13.52
N HIS A 124 -0.99 3.96 -12.54
CA HIS A 124 -1.32 5.33 -12.16
C HIS A 124 -0.09 6.13 -11.73
N LEU A 125 0.78 5.54 -10.91
CA LEU A 125 2.05 6.14 -10.48
C LEU A 125 3.01 6.40 -11.62
N LEU A 126 3.21 5.43 -12.53
CA LEU A 126 4.10 5.57 -13.69
C LEU A 126 3.76 6.79 -14.56
N HIS A 127 2.52 7.15 -14.62
CA HIS A 127 2.03 8.26 -15.43
C HIS A 127 1.76 9.54 -14.61
N GLY A 128 2.30 9.64 -13.41
CA GLY A 128 2.19 10.81 -12.55
C GLY A 128 0.75 11.18 -12.21
N GLY A 129 -0.10 10.19 -12.01
CA GLY A 129 -1.51 10.38 -11.66
C GLY A 129 -2.41 10.83 -12.83
N LYS A 130 -1.91 10.84 -14.07
CA LYS A 130 -2.60 11.44 -15.22
C LYS A 130 -3.21 10.41 -16.18
N LEU A 131 -2.86 9.13 -16.06
CA LEU A 131 -3.21 8.14 -17.08
C LEU A 131 -4.67 7.76 -17.11
N THR A 132 -5.33 7.81 -15.97
CA THR A 132 -6.73 7.43 -15.84
C THR A 132 -7.55 8.67 -15.48
N ALA A 133 -8.54 8.99 -16.29
CA ALA A 133 -9.56 9.93 -15.88
C ALA A 133 -10.25 9.41 -14.60
N LYS A 134 -10.68 10.28 -13.70
CA LYS A 134 -11.36 9.86 -12.45
C LYS A 134 -12.50 8.88 -12.68
N LYS A 135 -13.19 8.99 -13.82
CA LYS A 135 -14.27 8.11 -14.22
C LYS A 135 -13.78 6.67 -14.47
N ASP A 136 -12.61 6.51 -15.10
CA ASP A 136 -12.06 5.20 -15.41
C ASP A 136 -11.55 4.49 -14.15
N LEU A 137 -10.94 5.22 -13.20
CA LEU A 137 -10.55 4.67 -11.90
C LEU A 137 -11.75 4.17 -11.10
N HIS A 138 -12.86 4.92 -11.13
CA HIS A 138 -14.08 4.50 -10.43
C HIS A 138 -14.65 3.21 -11.04
N ALA A 139 -14.73 3.13 -12.36
CA ALA A 139 -15.22 1.94 -13.07
C ALA A 139 -14.33 0.71 -12.80
N LEU A 140 -13.00 0.89 -12.85
CA LEU A 140 -12.04 -0.18 -12.53
C LEU A 140 -12.19 -0.68 -11.08
N LYS A 141 -12.35 0.25 -10.13
CA LYS A 141 -12.60 -0.11 -8.74
C LYS A 141 -13.87 -0.92 -8.57
N GLN A 142 -14.98 -0.49 -9.17
CA GLN A 142 -16.27 -1.20 -9.09
C GLN A 142 -16.15 -2.60 -9.68
N GLN A 143 -15.50 -2.74 -10.84
CA GLN A 143 -15.27 -4.03 -11.46
C GLN A 143 -14.48 -4.98 -10.57
N LEU A 144 -13.41 -4.50 -9.92
CA LEU A 144 -12.64 -5.32 -8.98
C LEU A 144 -13.48 -5.71 -7.75
N LEU A 145 -14.29 -4.80 -7.21
CA LEU A 145 -15.18 -5.10 -6.08
C LEU A 145 -16.22 -6.16 -6.44
N GLU A 146 -16.82 -6.11 -7.64
CA GLU A 146 -17.76 -7.13 -8.13
C GLU A 146 -17.10 -8.52 -8.19
N MET A 147 -15.82 -8.59 -8.58
CA MET A 147 -15.06 -9.85 -8.62
C MET A 147 -14.73 -10.43 -7.23
N THR A 148 -14.97 -9.71 -6.16
CA THR A 148 -14.75 -10.19 -4.78
C THR A 148 -15.96 -10.91 -4.18
N HIS A 149 -17.05 -11.05 -4.89
CA HIS A 149 -18.22 -11.83 -4.44
C HIS A 149 -18.08 -13.29 -4.87
N ALA A 150 -18.57 -14.20 -4.02
CA ALA A 150 -18.64 -15.62 -4.37
C ALA A 150 -19.63 -15.80 -5.54
N THR A 151 -19.19 -16.49 -6.58
CA THR A 151 -20.05 -16.95 -7.68
C THR A 151 -20.87 -18.15 -7.24
#